data_0c425fdba5468e5bfdb06afee045bedc
#
_entry.id   0c425fdba5468e5bfdb06afee045bedc
#
_cell.length_a   1.000
_cell.length_b   1.000
_cell.length_c   1.000
_cell.angle_alpha   90.00
_cell.angle_beta   90.00
_cell.angle_gamma   90.00
#
_symmetry.space_group_name_H-M   'P 1'
#
loop_
_entity.id
_entity.type
_entity.pdbx_description
1 polymer ?
#
loop_
_entity_poly.entity_id
_entity_poly.type
_entity_poly.pdbx_seq_one_letter_code
_entity_poly.pdbx_strand_id
1 'polypeptide(L)'
;MTNAKQAIPPKTIFFHEEAFQKTDQTIIRWLGNSGILLNSRGTCIMVDPVLEGFDLPLLIDLPIKPAAVPHLDAVLITHSDNDHYGIPTIEKLVPVTDSFHGPKYVAELMQEHFQVAAQGHEIYDSFTVKNLEISLTKAYHLWQNETTKFDRVFQIEDYCGFWIDTPDGSLWIPGDSRLLPEQLEMPQPDAILFDFNDNAWHIDAFNGDPEALYDRIVNPKRIRLVAAGEPIELKSTTSNNLE
;
A
#
# COMPACT_ATOMS: atom_id res chain seq x y z
N MET A 1 17.23 21.24 20.42
CA MET A 1 16.28 20.70 19.41
C MET A 1 16.73 21.27 18.08
N THR A 2 17.37 20.49 17.26
CA THR A 2 17.69 20.88 15.88
C THR A 2 16.37 20.97 15.15
N ASN A 3 16.04 22.15 14.61
CA ASN A 3 14.95 22.28 13.66
C ASN A 3 15.28 21.35 12.47
N ALA A 4 14.76 20.15 12.49
CA ALA A 4 14.78 19.31 11.31
C ALA A 4 14.07 20.11 10.21
N LYS A 5 14.76 20.33 9.10
CA LYS A 5 14.20 21.06 7.97
C LYS A 5 13.09 20.19 7.40
N GLN A 6 11.88 20.71 7.36
CA GLN A 6 10.76 20.00 6.74
C GLN A 6 11.09 19.67 5.29
N ALA A 7 11.02 18.42 4.91
CA ALA A 7 11.17 18.02 3.52
C ALA A 7 10.01 18.57 2.69
N ILE A 8 10.28 18.94 1.45
CA ILE A 8 9.27 19.43 0.51
C ILE A 8 8.92 18.25 -0.39
N PRO A 9 7.69 17.72 -0.29
CA PRO A 9 7.28 16.61 -1.13
C PRO A 9 7.25 16.99 -2.62
N PRO A 10 7.49 16.05 -3.53
CA PRO A 10 7.27 16.26 -4.95
C PRO A 10 5.81 16.64 -5.21
N LYS A 11 5.60 17.44 -6.26
CA LYS A 11 4.24 17.83 -6.66
C LYS A 11 3.45 16.61 -7.11
N THR A 12 2.24 16.45 -6.58
CA THR A 12 1.30 15.41 -6.96
C THR A 12 1.00 15.42 -8.46
N ILE A 13 0.99 14.25 -9.06
CA ILE A 13 0.59 14.01 -10.45
C ILE A 13 -0.83 13.47 -10.43
N PHE A 14 -1.81 14.31 -10.77
CA PHE A 14 -3.20 13.89 -10.85
C PHE A 14 -3.41 12.95 -12.03
N PHE A 15 -4.27 11.97 -11.86
CA PHE A 15 -4.69 11.05 -12.90
C PHE A 15 -6.21 10.83 -12.84
N HIS A 16 -6.78 10.27 -13.90
CA HIS A 16 -8.21 10.05 -14.04
C HIS A 16 -8.48 8.63 -14.59
N GLU A 17 -9.53 8.47 -15.33
CA GLU A 17 -10.01 7.18 -15.85
C GLU A 17 -8.97 6.44 -16.70
N GLU A 18 -8.06 7.15 -17.38
CA GLU A 18 -6.99 6.57 -18.18
C GLU A 18 -6.06 5.64 -17.39
N ALA A 19 -5.87 5.89 -16.08
CA ALA A 19 -5.03 5.04 -15.22
C ALA A 19 -5.61 3.64 -14.98
N PHE A 20 -6.90 3.44 -15.26
CA PHE A 20 -7.63 2.17 -15.08
C PHE A 20 -7.84 1.43 -16.41
N GLN A 21 -7.42 2.02 -17.53
CA GLN A 21 -7.51 1.38 -18.83
C GLN A 21 -6.46 0.27 -18.98
N LYS A 22 -6.70 -0.63 -19.94
CA LYS A 22 -5.74 -1.69 -20.25
C LYS A 22 -4.41 -1.11 -20.69
N THR A 23 -3.33 -1.64 -20.10
CA THR A 23 -1.94 -1.27 -20.37
C THR A 23 -1.18 -2.47 -20.96
N ASP A 24 -0.04 -2.23 -21.60
CA ASP A 24 0.86 -3.29 -22.08
C ASP A 24 1.77 -3.84 -20.97
N GLN A 25 1.88 -3.12 -19.85
CA GLN A 25 2.74 -3.42 -18.71
C GLN A 25 2.00 -3.19 -17.40
N THR A 26 2.53 -3.72 -16.31
CA THR A 26 2.07 -3.42 -14.96
C THR A 26 2.53 -2.04 -14.53
N ILE A 27 1.59 -1.18 -14.15
CA ILE A 27 1.83 0.19 -13.69
C ILE A 27 1.42 0.31 -12.23
N ILE A 28 2.31 0.87 -11.42
CA ILE A 28 2.09 1.16 -10.01
C ILE A 28 1.98 2.67 -9.85
N ARG A 29 1.06 3.14 -8.99
CA ARG A 29 0.94 4.55 -8.58
C ARG A 29 0.77 4.62 -7.07
N TRP A 30 1.60 5.42 -6.42
CA TRP A 30 1.39 5.75 -5.03
C TRP A 30 0.22 6.74 -4.90
N LEU A 31 -0.70 6.48 -3.97
CA LEU A 31 -1.93 7.26 -3.79
C LEU A 31 -1.84 8.30 -2.67
N GLY A 32 -0.73 8.35 -1.97
CA GLY A 32 -0.59 9.04 -0.68
C GLY A 32 -0.84 8.09 0.49
N ASN A 33 -0.42 8.46 1.69
CA ASN A 33 -0.37 7.55 2.84
C ASN A 33 0.28 6.21 2.43
N SER A 34 -0.28 5.10 2.86
CA SER A 34 0.16 3.75 2.46
C SER A 34 -0.50 3.25 1.17
N GLY A 35 -1.35 4.07 0.55
CA GLY A 35 -2.21 3.69 -0.56
C GLY A 35 -1.49 3.48 -1.90
N ILE A 36 -1.89 2.45 -2.64
CA ILE A 36 -1.34 2.09 -3.95
C ILE A 36 -2.46 1.73 -4.92
N LEU A 37 -2.35 2.19 -6.17
CA LEU A 37 -3.06 1.65 -7.32
C LEU A 37 -2.09 0.79 -8.13
N LEU A 38 -2.43 -0.47 -8.35
CA LEU A 38 -1.77 -1.37 -9.28
C LEU A 38 -2.70 -1.63 -10.46
N ASN A 39 -2.25 -1.33 -11.68
CA ASN A 39 -2.89 -1.73 -12.92
C ASN A 39 -1.99 -2.72 -13.65
N SER A 40 -2.31 -4.00 -13.57
CA SER A 40 -1.59 -5.06 -14.25
C SER A 40 -2.31 -5.44 -15.55
N ARG A 41 -1.95 -4.76 -16.63
CA ARG A 41 -2.48 -5.04 -17.98
C ARG A 41 -4.01 -4.98 -18.06
N GLY A 42 -4.63 -4.11 -17.25
CA GLY A 42 -6.08 -3.91 -17.15
C GLY A 42 -6.72 -4.59 -15.96
N THR A 43 -5.99 -5.36 -15.15
CA THR A 43 -6.44 -5.77 -13.81
C THR A 43 -6.06 -4.67 -12.84
N CYS A 44 -7.06 -4.04 -12.24
CA CYS A 44 -6.88 -2.88 -11.37
C CYS A 44 -7.23 -3.23 -9.93
N ILE A 45 -6.27 -3.10 -9.04
CA ILE A 45 -6.48 -3.24 -7.60
C ILE A 45 -5.95 -2.03 -6.84
N MET A 46 -6.54 -1.76 -5.68
CA MET A 46 -5.96 -0.82 -4.72
C MET A 46 -5.55 -1.57 -3.45
N VAL A 47 -4.43 -1.15 -2.87
CA VAL A 47 -3.97 -1.61 -1.55
C VAL A 47 -4.02 -0.41 -0.62
N ASP A 48 -4.59 -0.58 0.56
CA ASP A 48 -4.68 0.43 1.63
C ASP A 48 -5.12 1.83 1.16
N PRO A 49 -6.22 1.98 0.38
CA PRO A 49 -6.58 3.27 -0.18
C PRO A 49 -7.15 4.22 0.89
N VAL A 50 -6.48 5.34 1.11
CA VAL A 50 -6.95 6.45 1.95
C VAL A 50 -6.93 7.73 1.12
N LEU A 51 -7.99 7.94 0.35
CA LEU A 51 -8.10 9.04 -0.63
C LEU A 51 -8.90 10.24 -0.12
N GLU A 52 -9.50 10.09 1.06
CA GLU A 52 -10.20 11.15 1.80
C GLU A 52 -10.44 10.75 3.25
N GLY A 53 -10.76 11.73 4.10
CA GLY A 53 -11.17 11.49 5.49
C GLY A 53 -10.03 11.12 6.44
N PHE A 54 -8.77 11.23 6.01
CA PHE A 54 -7.64 11.06 6.92
C PHE A 54 -7.62 12.19 7.96
N ASP A 55 -7.35 11.85 9.21
CA ASP A 55 -7.50 12.77 10.35
C ASP A 55 -6.27 13.64 10.62
N LEU A 56 -5.13 13.36 9.95
CA LEU A 56 -3.93 14.18 10.05
C LEU A 56 -3.74 15.07 8.82
N PRO A 57 -3.16 16.27 8.98
CA PRO A 57 -2.83 17.12 7.84
C PRO A 57 -1.84 16.47 6.89
N LEU A 58 -2.18 16.42 5.61
CA LEU A 58 -1.28 15.96 4.54
C LEU A 58 -0.53 17.15 3.94
N LEU A 59 0.75 16.93 3.60
CA LEU A 59 1.60 17.90 2.90
C LEU A 59 1.49 17.78 1.36
N ILE A 60 0.74 16.79 0.88
CA ILE A 60 0.50 16.52 -0.54
C ILE A 60 -0.99 16.59 -0.83
N ASP A 61 -1.32 16.87 -2.09
CA ASP A 61 -2.65 16.59 -2.61
C ASP A 61 -2.78 15.10 -2.94
N LEU A 62 -3.95 14.51 -2.69
CA LEU A 62 -4.21 13.12 -3.09
C LEU A 62 -4.52 13.07 -4.61
N PRO A 63 -3.97 12.10 -5.36
CA PRO A 63 -3.89 12.16 -6.82
C PRO A 63 -5.22 11.89 -7.54
N ILE A 64 -6.18 11.29 -6.84
CA ILE A 64 -7.53 11.00 -7.35
C ILE A 64 -8.54 11.06 -6.21
N LYS A 65 -9.80 11.38 -6.51
CA LYS A 65 -10.91 11.27 -5.55
C LYS A 65 -11.54 9.89 -5.62
N PRO A 66 -12.00 9.29 -4.51
CA PRO A 66 -12.66 7.97 -4.54
C PRO A 66 -13.82 7.89 -5.54
N ALA A 67 -14.62 8.96 -5.63
CA ALA A 67 -15.77 9.03 -6.55
C ALA A 67 -15.38 9.09 -8.04
N ALA A 68 -14.10 9.28 -8.38
CA ALA A 68 -13.60 9.26 -9.74
C ALA A 68 -12.99 7.91 -10.15
N VAL A 69 -12.99 6.92 -9.25
CA VAL A 69 -12.55 5.56 -9.54
C VAL A 69 -13.63 4.83 -10.32
N PRO A 70 -13.35 4.38 -11.57
CA PRO A 70 -14.39 3.79 -12.39
C PRO A 70 -14.72 2.35 -12.04
N HIS A 71 -13.70 1.54 -11.72
CA HIS A 71 -13.82 0.13 -11.39
C HIS A 71 -12.53 -0.41 -10.77
N LEU A 72 -12.67 -1.36 -9.83
CA LEU A 72 -11.57 -2.12 -9.24
C LEU A 72 -11.93 -3.62 -9.22
N ASP A 73 -10.98 -4.46 -9.59
CA ASP A 73 -11.11 -5.91 -9.45
C ASP A 73 -10.97 -6.37 -8.02
N ALA A 74 -10.18 -5.63 -7.22
CA ALA A 74 -10.10 -5.85 -5.78
C ALA A 74 -9.62 -4.61 -5.01
N VAL A 75 -9.99 -4.56 -3.74
CA VAL A 75 -9.34 -3.74 -2.70
C VAL A 75 -8.73 -4.68 -1.68
N LEU A 76 -7.43 -4.48 -1.40
CA LEU A 76 -6.67 -5.23 -0.41
C LEU A 76 -6.36 -4.30 0.77
N ILE A 77 -6.49 -4.80 2.00
CA ILE A 77 -6.16 -4.02 3.20
C ILE A 77 -5.20 -4.82 4.07
N THR A 78 -4.08 -4.20 4.44
CA THR A 78 -3.04 -4.84 5.25
C THR A 78 -3.44 -4.95 6.72
N HIS A 79 -4.08 -3.91 7.27
CA HIS A 79 -4.54 -3.88 8.65
C HIS A 79 -5.53 -2.72 8.88
N SER A 80 -6.02 -2.56 10.10
CA SER A 80 -7.17 -1.68 10.42
C SER A 80 -6.82 -0.27 10.87
N ASP A 81 -5.55 0.17 10.78
CA ASP A 81 -5.19 1.54 11.13
C ASP A 81 -5.76 2.54 10.11
N ASN A 82 -6.06 3.75 10.56
CA ASN A 82 -6.81 4.73 9.78
C ASN A 82 -6.04 5.32 8.58
N ASP A 83 -4.73 5.14 8.51
CA ASP A 83 -3.86 5.46 7.37
C ASP A 83 -3.77 4.31 6.34
N HIS A 84 -4.39 3.16 6.64
CA HIS A 84 -4.52 1.99 5.76
C HIS A 84 -5.99 1.65 5.49
N TYR A 85 -6.84 1.72 6.51
CA TYR A 85 -8.26 1.41 6.46
C TYR A 85 -9.11 2.68 6.43
N GLY A 86 -9.11 3.37 5.30
CA GLY A 86 -9.83 4.64 5.10
C GLY A 86 -11.35 4.44 4.93
N ILE A 87 -12.12 4.42 6.03
CA ILE A 87 -13.58 4.18 5.99
C ILE A 87 -14.29 5.07 4.96
N PRO A 88 -14.10 6.42 4.91
CA PRO A 88 -14.79 7.26 3.93
C PRO A 88 -14.42 6.94 2.47
N THR A 89 -13.17 6.50 2.26
CA THR A 89 -12.70 6.08 0.94
C THR A 89 -13.34 4.75 0.52
N ILE A 90 -13.25 3.74 1.41
CA ILE A 90 -13.76 2.38 1.11
C ILE A 90 -15.27 2.41 0.86
N GLU A 91 -16.05 3.18 1.64
CA GLU A 91 -17.49 3.35 1.44
C GLU A 91 -17.83 3.77 0.00
N LYS A 92 -17.03 4.68 -0.58
CA LYS A 92 -17.22 5.15 -1.97
C LYS A 92 -16.69 4.16 -3.01
N LEU A 93 -15.75 3.30 -2.64
CA LEU A 93 -15.21 2.27 -3.54
C LEU A 93 -16.07 1.01 -3.57
N VAL A 94 -16.91 0.75 -2.55
CA VAL A 94 -17.79 -0.44 -2.50
C VAL A 94 -18.60 -0.64 -3.79
N PRO A 95 -19.28 0.38 -4.37
CA PRO A 95 -20.11 0.18 -5.55
C PRO A 95 -19.33 -0.15 -6.84
N VAL A 96 -18.02 0.06 -6.86
CA VAL A 96 -17.16 -0.08 -8.05
C VAL A 96 -16.07 -1.15 -7.87
N THR A 97 -16.14 -1.97 -6.80
CA THR A 97 -15.15 -2.99 -6.45
C THR A 97 -15.76 -4.39 -6.47
N ASP A 98 -15.13 -5.31 -7.21
CA ASP A 98 -15.60 -6.69 -7.34
C ASP A 98 -15.35 -7.53 -6.08
N SER A 99 -14.19 -7.34 -5.40
CA SER A 99 -13.82 -8.14 -4.24
C SER A 99 -12.99 -7.35 -3.22
N PHE A 100 -13.07 -7.79 -1.94
CA PHE A 100 -12.33 -7.19 -0.84
C PHE A 100 -11.55 -8.29 -0.11
N HIS A 101 -10.29 -8.03 0.22
CA HIS A 101 -9.39 -9.01 0.85
C HIS A 101 -8.55 -8.35 1.95
N GLY A 102 -8.23 -9.14 2.97
CA GLY A 102 -7.32 -8.74 4.05
C GLY A 102 -7.17 -9.85 5.08
N PRO A 103 -6.51 -9.59 6.21
CA PRO A 103 -6.57 -10.48 7.36
C PRO A 103 -8.01 -10.72 7.81
N LYS A 104 -8.27 -11.83 8.50
CA LYS A 104 -9.64 -12.18 8.94
C LYS A 104 -10.33 -11.05 9.71
N TYR A 105 -9.62 -10.40 10.62
CA TYR A 105 -10.16 -9.28 11.38
C TYR A 105 -10.57 -8.10 10.48
N VAL A 106 -9.77 -7.77 9.49
CA VAL A 106 -10.12 -6.71 8.51
C VAL A 106 -11.37 -7.09 7.72
N ALA A 107 -11.49 -8.35 7.29
CA ALA A 107 -12.68 -8.82 6.58
C ALA A 107 -13.95 -8.75 7.46
N GLU A 108 -13.84 -9.05 8.76
CA GLU A 108 -14.91 -8.87 9.74
C GLU A 108 -15.34 -7.40 9.85
N LEU A 109 -14.37 -6.47 9.96
CA LEU A 109 -14.64 -5.03 9.99
C LEU A 109 -15.31 -4.54 8.70
N MET A 110 -14.89 -5.01 7.53
CA MET A 110 -15.53 -4.66 6.26
C MET A 110 -16.97 -5.15 6.19
N GLN A 111 -17.24 -6.36 6.69
CA GLN A 111 -18.60 -6.87 6.78
C GLN A 111 -19.44 -6.02 7.73
N GLU A 112 -18.88 -5.60 8.87
CA GLU A 112 -19.59 -4.78 9.86
C GLU A 112 -19.87 -3.37 9.32
N HIS A 113 -18.85 -2.70 8.75
CA HIS A 113 -18.95 -1.29 8.34
C HIS A 113 -19.72 -1.12 7.02
N PHE A 114 -19.51 -2.01 6.05
CA PHE A 114 -19.98 -1.81 4.67
C PHE A 114 -20.94 -2.91 4.19
N GLN A 115 -21.15 -3.97 4.97
CA GLN A 115 -21.98 -5.13 4.61
C GLN A 115 -21.52 -5.83 3.32
N VAL A 116 -20.23 -5.77 3.02
CA VAL A 116 -19.62 -6.46 1.90
C VAL A 116 -19.11 -7.84 2.31
N ALA A 117 -19.18 -8.81 1.39
CA ALA A 117 -18.61 -10.15 1.59
C ALA A 117 -17.09 -10.10 1.37
N ALA A 118 -16.34 -9.52 2.33
CA ALA A 118 -14.88 -9.51 2.29
C ALA A 118 -14.31 -10.90 2.58
N GLN A 119 -13.18 -11.23 1.94
CA GLN A 119 -12.48 -12.49 2.10
C GLN A 119 -11.32 -12.32 3.08
N GLY A 120 -11.44 -12.98 4.24
CA GLY A 120 -10.39 -13.02 5.27
C GLY A 120 -9.41 -14.17 5.01
N HIS A 121 -8.12 -13.86 5.05
CA HIS A 121 -7.03 -14.80 4.80
C HIS A 121 -6.16 -14.99 6.04
N GLU A 122 -5.48 -16.13 6.10
CA GLU A 122 -4.40 -16.36 7.07
C GLU A 122 -3.05 -15.92 6.47
N ILE A 123 -2.08 -15.68 7.35
CA ILE A 123 -0.72 -15.38 6.92
C ILE A 123 -0.18 -16.57 6.12
N TYR A 124 0.43 -16.28 4.97
CA TYR A 124 0.93 -17.22 3.94
C TYR A 124 -0.15 -17.87 3.06
N ASP A 125 -1.44 -17.55 3.25
CA ASP A 125 -2.44 -17.90 2.25
C ASP A 125 -2.17 -17.15 0.94
N SER A 126 -2.54 -17.81 -0.17
CA SER A 126 -2.48 -17.23 -1.51
C SER A 126 -3.85 -17.27 -2.16
N PHE A 127 -4.14 -16.26 -2.96
CA PHE A 127 -5.36 -16.16 -3.76
C PHE A 127 -5.07 -15.45 -5.08
N THR A 128 -6.01 -15.51 -6.00
CA THR A 128 -5.86 -14.88 -7.32
C THR A 128 -6.92 -13.80 -7.55
N VAL A 129 -6.49 -12.72 -8.17
CA VAL A 129 -7.36 -11.69 -8.73
C VAL A 129 -7.00 -11.56 -10.21
N LYS A 130 -7.79 -12.19 -11.06
CA LYS A 130 -7.55 -12.30 -12.52
C LYS A 130 -6.13 -12.78 -12.86
N ASN A 131 -5.23 -11.90 -13.31
CA ASN A 131 -3.85 -12.23 -13.69
C ASN A 131 -2.83 -11.98 -12.58
N LEU A 132 -3.28 -11.68 -11.37
CA LEU A 132 -2.44 -11.48 -10.19
C LEU A 132 -2.52 -12.70 -9.29
N GLU A 133 -1.36 -13.18 -8.83
CA GLU A 133 -1.26 -14.11 -7.70
C GLU A 133 -0.80 -13.31 -6.47
N ILE A 134 -1.56 -13.40 -5.38
CA ILE A 134 -1.39 -12.56 -4.20
C ILE A 134 -1.23 -13.45 -2.99
N SER A 135 -0.16 -13.26 -2.23
CA SER A 135 0.10 -13.99 -1.00
C SER A 135 0.23 -13.04 0.18
N LEU A 136 -0.32 -13.40 1.33
CA LEU A 136 -0.13 -12.64 2.55
C LEU A 136 1.25 -12.93 3.12
N THR A 137 1.98 -11.89 3.49
CA THR A 137 3.25 -11.99 4.20
C THR A 137 3.07 -11.54 5.65
N LYS A 138 3.87 -12.09 6.55
CA LYS A 138 3.80 -11.74 7.97
C LYS A 138 4.26 -10.30 8.19
N ALA A 139 3.51 -9.57 9.01
CA ALA A 139 3.84 -8.24 9.50
C ALA A 139 3.81 -8.21 11.03
N TYR A 140 4.50 -7.25 11.64
CA TYR A 140 4.52 -7.07 13.09
C TYR A 140 4.33 -5.59 13.44
N HIS A 141 3.12 -5.25 13.89
CA HIS A 141 2.72 -3.88 14.19
C HIS A 141 1.72 -3.83 15.36
N LEU A 142 2.14 -4.26 16.55
CA LEU A 142 1.24 -4.40 17.72
C LEU A 142 1.22 -3.16 18.63
N TRP A 143 1.46 -1.96 18.10
CA TRP A 143 1.49 -0.73 18.91
C TRP A 143 0.13 -0.41 19.55
N GLN A 144 -0.98 -0.83 18.95
CA GLN A 144 -2.33 -0.63 19.51
C GLN A 144 -2.48 -1.27 20.89
N ASN A 145 -1.76 -2.35 21.17
CA ASN A 145 -1.76 -3.01 22.48
C ASN A 145 -0.99 -2.22 23.55
N GLU A 146 -0.22 -1.21 23.15
CA GLU A 146 0.53 -0.34 24.07
C GLU A 146 -0.31 0.86 24.55
N THR A 147 -1.55 0.98 24.06
CA THR A 147 -2.49 2.06 24.40
C THR A 147 -3.83 1.53 24.90
N THR A 148 -4.53 2.32 25.70
CA THR A 148 -5.90 2.01 26.16
C THR A 148 -6.98 2.52 25.23
N LYS A 149 -6.62 3.00 24.03
CA LYS A 149 -7.55 3.55 23.05
C LYS A 149 -8.49 2.48 22.47
N PHE A 150 -8.06 1.22 22.45
CA PHE A 150 -8.79 0.12 21.85
C PHE A 150 -9.25 -0.89 22.90
N ASP A 151 -10.47 -1.38 22.78
CA ASP A 151 -11.04 -2.45 23.65
C ASP A 151 -10.68 -3.86 23.15
N ARG A 152 -9.78 -3.98 22.19
CA ARG A 152 -9.31 -5.23 21.58
C ARG A 152 -7.84 -5.47 21.89
N VAL A 153 -7.49 -6.73 22.11
CA VAL A 153 -6.09 -7.20 22.08
C VAL A 153 -5.81 -7.66 20.65
N PHE A 154 -4.96 -6.89 19.96
CA PHE A 154 -4.56 -7.20 18.59
C PHE A 154 -3.56 -8.36 18.56
N GLN A 155 -3.69 -9.21 17.55
CA GLN A 155 -2.83 -10.36 17.31
C GLN A 155 -1.95 -10.10 16.07
N ILE A 156 -0.88 -10.88 15.92
CA ILE A 156 0.00 -10.78 14.73
C ILE A 156 -0.81 -11.05 13.45
N GLU A 157 -1.77 -11.94 13.52
CA GLU A 157 -2.65 -12.33 12.42
C GLU A 157 -3.64 -11.24 11.98
N ASP A 158 -3.76 -10.15 12.73
CA ASP A 158 -4.58 -8.99 12.38
C ASP A 158 -3.85 -8.05 11.38
N TYR A 159 -2.57 -8.32 11.09
CA TYR A 159 -1.70 -7.55 10.21
C TYR A 159 -1.08 -8.43 9.14
N CYS A 160 -0.92 -7.89 7.94
CA CYS A 160 -0.16 -8.56 6.89
C CYS A 160 0.55 -7.55 5.98
N GLY A 161 1.49 -8.05 5.22
CA GLY A 161 1.90 -7.46 3.96
C GLY A 161 1.34 -8.28 2.80
N PHE A 162 1.53 -7.81 1.57
CA PHE A 162 1.15 -8.53 0.36
C PHE A 162 2.36 -8.71 -0.55
N TRP A 163 2.58 -9.95 -0.98
CA TRP A 163 3.42 -10.28 -2.12
C TRP A 163 2.52 -10.47 -3.32
N ILE A 164 2.78 -9.75 -4.41
CA ILE A 164 1.95 -9.75 -5.61
C ILE A 164 2.81 -10.14 -6.81
N ASP A 165 2.54 -11.30 -7.38
CA ASP A 165 3.13 -11.71 -8.64
C ASP A 165 2.25 -11.24 -9.80
N THR A 166 2.88 -10.58 -10.76
CA THR A 166 2.26 -10.06 -11.97
C THR A 166 2.96 -10.63 -13.21
N PRO A 167 2.38 -10.52 -14.41
CA PRO A 167 3.08 -10.93 -15.64
C PRO A 167 4.40 -10.17 -15.91
N ASP A 168 4.65 -9.06 -15.24
CA ASP A 168 5.81 -8.17 -15.48
C ASP A 168 6.84 -8.19 -14.35
N GLY A 169 6.58 -8.93 -13.28
CA GLY A 169 7.46 -9.04 -12.13
C GLY A 169 6.71 -9.12 -10.81
N SER A 170 7.46 -9.19 -9.72
CA SER A 170 6.96 -9.31 -8.36
C SER A 170 7.04 -7.98 -7.61
N LEU A 171 6.01 -7.70 -6.83
CA LEU A 171 5.90 -6.54 -5.96
C LEU A 171 5.67 -7.01 -4.52
N TRP A 172 6.44 -6.48 -3.57
CA TRP A 172 6.17 -6.69 -2.16
C TRP A 172 5.78 -5.39 -1.47
N ILE A 173 4.66 -5.44 -0.76
CA ILE A 173 4.13 -4.38 0.09
C ILE A 173 4.14 -4.93 1.52
N PRO A 174 5.11 -4.59 2.36
CA PRO A 174 5.24 -5.18 3.70
C PRO A 174 4.11 -4.80 4.65
N GLY A 175 3.30 -3.79 4.34
CA GLY A 175 2.44 -3.14 5.32
C GLY A 175 3.26 -2.47 6.41
N ASP A 176 2.64 -2.06 7.48
CA ASP A 176 3.35 -1.59 8.66
C ASP A 176 3.95 -2.76 9.41
N SER A 177 5.27 -2.82 9.42
CA SER A 177 5.98 -3.93 10.06
C SER A 177 7.35 -3.50 10.56
N ARG A 178 7.70 -3.96 11.76
CA ARG A 178 9.11 -4.06 12.13
C ARG A 178 9.76 -5.12 11.25
N LEU A 179 11.05 -4.97 10.95
CA LEU A 179 11.79 -5.97 10.19
C LEU A 179 11.81 -7.30 10.94
N LEU A 180 11.34 -8.35 10.29
CA LEU A 180 11.30 -9.71 10.81
C LEU A 180 12.40 -10.57 10.15
N PRO A 181 13.03 -11.54 10.90
CA PRO A 181 14.01 -12.44 10.29
C PRO A 181 13.52 -13.17 9.06
N GLU A 182 12.27 -13.65 9.06
CA GLU A 182 11.64 -14.35 7.95
C GLU A 182 11.50 -13.47 6.69
N GLN A 183 11.39 -12.16 6.84
CA GLN A 183 11.35 -11.23 5.70
C GLN A 183 12.69 -11.14 4.97
N LEU A 184 13.80 -11.39 5.69
CA LEU A 184 15.15 -11.43 5.11
C LEU A 184 15.41 -12.72 4.32
N GLU A 185 14.62 -13.77 4.58
CA GLU A 185 14.72 -15.06 3.90
C GLU A 185 13.78 -15.17 2.69
N MET A 186 12.89 -14.18 2.49
CA MET A 186 12.01 -14.11 1.33
C MET A 186 12.80 -13.97 0.03
N PRO A 187 12.26 -14.46 -1.09
CA PRO A 187 12.80 -14.15 -2.41
C PRO A 187 12.95 -12.63 -2.60
N GLN A 188 13.94 -12.21 -3.36
CA GLN A 188 14.07 -10.78 -3.67
C GLN A 188 12.97 -10.38 -4.65
N PRO A 189 12.07 -9.43 -4.30
CA PRO A 189 11.09 -8.92 -5.24
C PRO A 189 11.72 -7.99 -6.27
N ASP A 190 11.04 -7.80 -7.40
CA ASP A 190 11.44 -6.82 -8.41
C ASP A 190 11.21 -5.38 -7.93
N ALA A 191 10.19 -5.15 -7.11
CA ALA A 191 9.93 -3.90 -6.42
C ALA A 191 9.45 -4.11 -4.99
N ILE A 192 9.79 -3.17 -4.11
CA ILE A 192 9.26 -3.06 -2.74
C ILE A 192 8.66 -1.66 -2.60
N LEU A 193 7.45 -1.60 -2.10
CA LEU A 193 6.81 -0.35 -1.69
C LEU A 193 6.66 -0.38 -0.18
N PHE A 194 7.36 0.50 0.51
CA PHE A 194 7.30 0.59 1.96
C PHE A 194 7.32 2.05 2.42
N ASP A 195 6.66 2.31 3.52
CA ASP A 195 6.64 3.61 4.16
C ASP A 195 7.85 3.77 5.11
N PHE A 196 8.31 5.01 5.23
CA PHE A 196 9.36 5.40 6.18
C PHE A 196 8.73 6.27 7.26
N ASN A 197 8.18 5.66 8.26
CA ASN A 197 7.36 6.33 9.27
C ASN A 197 8.04 7.59 9.86
N ASP A 198 9.31 7.52 10.23
CA ASP A 198 10.05 8.66 10.79
C ASP A 198 10.57 9.66 9.74
N ASN A 199 10.44 9.34 8.46
CA ASN A 199 10.96 10.13 7.35
C ASN A 199 9.88 10.42 6.28
N ALA A 200 8.63 10.17 6.61
CA ALA A 200 7.52 10.50 5.73
C ALA A 200 7.43 12.01 5.51
N TRP A 201 7.27 12.43 4.28
CA TRP A 201 7.13 13.85 3.92
C TRP A 201 5.71 14.26 3.57
N HIS A 202 4.79 13.33 3.57
CA HIS A 202 3.42 13.55 3.15
C HIS A 202 2.46 13.82 4.33
N ILE A 203 2.87 13.51 5.56
CA ILE A 203 2.09 13.76 6.77
C ILE A 203 2.82 14.78 7.63
N ASP A 204 2.16 15.88 7.99
CA ASP A 204 2.78 16.97 8.77
C ASP A 204 3.29 16.50 10.14
N ALA A 205 2.58 15.60 10.80
CA ALA A 205 2.93 15.06 12.11
C ALA A 205 4.19 14.16 12.11
N PHE A 206 4.51 13.51 10.96
CA PHE A 206 5.63 12.58 10.79
C PHE A 206 6.66 13.13 9.80
N ASN A 207 6.84 14.41 9.80
CA ASN A 207 7.65 15.13 8.87
C ASN A 207 9.15 14.86 9.05
N GLY A 208 9.68 13.96 8.29
CA GLY A 208 11.09 13.64 8.18
C GLY A 208 11.75 14.16 6.90
N ASP A 209 13.01 13.84 6.74
CA ASP A 209 13.79 14.11 5.53
C ASP A 209 14.18 12.78 4.86
N PRO A 210 13.42 12.29 3.88
CA PRO A 210 13.73 11.04 3.20
C PRO A 210 15.06 11.11 2.43
N GLU A 211 15.55 12.30 2.05
CA GLU A 211 16.86 12.44 1.42
C GLU A 211 17.99 12.07 2.39
N ALA A 212 17.85 12.37 3.69
CA ALA A 212 18.81 11.97 4.72
C ALA A 212 18.94 10.45 4.88
N LEU A 213 17.96 9.69 4.41
CA LEU A 213 17.99 8.25 4.41
C LEU A 213 18.97 7.68 3.38
N TYR A 214 19.17 8.36 2.24
CA TYR A 214 20.12 7.93 1.20
C TYR A 214 21.53 7.74 1.73
N ASP A 215 21.95 8.58 2.68
CA ASP A 215 23.27 8.49 3.29
C ASP A 215 23.48 7.24 4.16
N ARG A 216 22.39 6.58 4.54
CA ARG A 216 22.39 5.39 5.41
C ARG A 216 22.15 4.09 4.67
N ILE A 217 21.74 4.14 3.42
CA ILE A 217 21.38 2.97 2.62
C ILE A 217 22.61 2.45 1.88
N VAL A 218 22.83 1.13 1.98
CA VAL A 218 23.97 0.45 1.35
C VAL A 218 23.96 0.61 -0.17
N ASN A 219 22.81 0.67 -0.80
CA ASN A 219 22.67 0.84 -2.25
C ASN A 219 21.58 1.86 -2.59
N PRO A 220 21.84 3.17 -2.42
CA PRO A 220 20.83 4.22 -2.64
C PRO A 220 20.33 4.29 -4.08
N LYS A 221 21.09 3.80 -5.07
CA LYS A 221 20.66 3.78 -6.48
C LYS A 221 19.44 2.87 -6.73
N ARG A 222 19.14 1.96 -5.80
CA ARG A 222 17.95 1.09 -5.86
C ARG A 222 16.70 1.76 -5.30
N ILE A 223 16.84 2.94 -4.70
CA ILE A 223 15.73 3.67 -4.11
C ILE A 223 15.25 4.74 -5.06
N ARG A 224 13.95 4.79 -5.24
CA ARG A 224 13.28 5.84 -5.98
C ARG A 224 12.25 6.51 -5.07
N LEU A 225 12.42 7.81 -4.88
CA LEU A 225 11.39 8.66 -4.29
C LEU A 225 10.40 9.03 -5.40
N VAL A 226 9.12 8.88 -5.12
CA VAL A 226 8.06 9.06 -6.10
C VAL A 226 7.07 10.11 -5.66
N ALA A 227 6.49 10.84 -6.61
CA ALA A 227 5.35 11.72 -6.35
C ALA A 227 4.07 10.90 -6.25
N ALA A 228 3.11 11.39 -5.45
CA ALA A 228 1.77 10.81 -5.46
C ALA A 228 1.19 10.86 -6.89
N GLY A 229 0.64 9.75 -7.36
CA GLY A 229 0.07 9.59 -8.70
C GLY A 229 1.09 9.32 -9.82
N GLU A 230 2.39 9.40 -9.57
CA GLU A 230 3.42 9.12 -10.57
C GLU A 230 3.32 7.67 -11.08
N PRO A 231 3.28 7.44 -12.41
CA PRO A 231 3.28 6.08 -12.95
C PRO A 231 4.66 5.46 -12.87
N ILE A 232 4.74 4.25 -12.31
CA ILE A 232 5.95 3.45 -12.20
C ILE A 232 5.70 2.15 -12.95
N GLU A 233 6.50 1.88 -13.99
CA GLU A 233 6.47 0.59 -14.68
C GLU A 233 7.18 -0.46 -13.83
N LEU A 234 6.50 -1.57 -13.53
CA LEU A 234 7.14 -2.74 -12.93
C LEU A 234 7.89 -3.50 -14.00
N LYS A 235 9.14 -3.84 -13.72
CA LYS A 235 10.02 -4.61 -14.62
C LYS A 235 10.71 -5.71 -13.84
N SER A 236 10.65 -6.94 -14.36
CA SER A 236 11.42 -8.04 -13.79
C SER A 236 12.92 -7.77 -13.87
N THR A 237 13.59 -7.90 -12.73
CA THR A 237 15.05 -7.77 -12.63
C THR A 237 15.78 -8.97 -13.19
N THR A 238 15.10 -10.12 -13.33
CA THR A 238 15.69 -11.36 -13.90
C THR A 238 15.90 -11.29 -15.40
N SER A 239 15.19 -10.39 -16.11
CA SER A 239 15.35 -10.19 -17.56
C SER A 239 16.62 -9.42 -17.96
N ASN A 240 17.28 -8.73 -17.03
CA ASN A 240 18.43 -7.86 -17.31
C ASN A 240 19.80 -8.54 -17.16
N ASN A 241 19.85 -9.85 -16.86
CA ASN A 241 21.11 -10.58 -16.72
C ASN A 241 21.52 -11.36 -17.99
N LEU A 242 20.92 -11.06 -19.15
CA LEU A 242 21.22 -11.71 -20.44
C LEU A 242 21.77 -10.76 -21.52
N GLU A 243 22.26 -9.56 -21.13
CA GLU A 243 23.02 -8.68 -22.02
C GLU A 243 24.43 -8.39 -21.49
#